data_2afd2618d5f0ade1083f95bb01035a12
#
_entry.id   2afd2618d5f0ade1083f95bb01035a12
#
_cell.length_a   1.000
_cell.length_b   1.000
_cell.length_c   1.000
_cell.angle_alpha   90.00
_cell.angle_beta   90.00
_cell.angle_gamma   90.00
#
_symmetry.space_group_name_H-M   'P 1'
#
loop_
_entity.id
_entity.type
_entity.pdbx_description
1 polymer ?
#
loop_
_entity_poly.entity_id
_entity_poly.type
_entity_poly.pdbx_seq_one_letter_code
_entity_poly.pdbx_strand_id
1 'polypeptide(L)'
;LLARIAELRAILADEKLLLGVIKKEISEIADKYGDDRRSQIGYDIYDINMEDLIPNENTIIAMTSLGYIKRMTVDNFKSQNRGGKGIKGMQTIEEDYIEDLLMTTTHHYLMFFTNFGRVYRIKAYEIPEASRTSRGTAIVNILQLNPGEKISAMIPVKDYEESKNLFMVTKTGIVKKTSIMEYSNVRKNGLAAINLKEDDELIEVKTTDEDSEIFLVTKLGMCIRFKETDVRNTGRTSMGVIGMNLDDGDEIIGMQTNK
;
A
#
# COMPACT_ATOMS: atom_id res chain seq x y z
N LEU A 1 -40.09 -59.47 19.21
CA LEU A 1 -39.55 -58.48 20.13
C LEU A 1 -38.04 -58.68 20.37
N LEU A 2 -37.58 -59.89 20.80
CA LEU A 2 -36.16 -60.13 21.14
C LEU A 2 -35.21 -59.91 19.95
N ALA A 3 -35.60 -60.33 18.72
CA ALA A 3 -34.81 -60.10 17.51
C ALA A 3 -34.64 -58.60 17.22
N ARG A 4 -35.69 -57.79 17.38
CA ARG A 4 -35.62 -56.32 17.16
C ARG A 4 -34.74 -55.62 18.20
N ILE A 5 -34.76 -56.10 19.46
CA ILE A 5 -33.90 -55.58 20.52
C ILE A 5 -32.44 -55.91 20.21
N ALA A 6 -32.14 -57.10 19.73
CA ALA A 6 -30.78 -57.47 19.35
C ALA A 6 -30.25 -56.61 18.17
N GLU A 7 -31.10 -56.37 17.17
CA GLU A 7 -30.77 -55.52 16.01
C GLU A 7 -30.48 -54.05 16.48
N LEU A 8 -31.34 -53.46 17.30
CA LEU A 8 -31.15 -52.10 17.79
C LEU A 8 -29.92 -51.98 18.68
N ARG A 9 -29.61 -52.99 19.50
CA ARG A 9 -28.37 -53.05 20.26
C ARG A 9 -27.12 -53.13 19.37
N ALA A 10 -27.18 -53.91 18.29
CA ALA A 10 -26.08 -53.99 17.33
C ALA A 10 -25.82 -52.62 16.62
N ILE A 11 -26.90 -51.91 16.26
CA ILE A 11 -26.77 -50.57 15.63
C ILE A 11 -26.15 -49.58 16.62
N LEU A 12 -26.54 -49.63 17.90
CA LEU A 12 -25.98 -48.72 18.93
C LEU A 12 -24.53 -49.09 19.32
N ALA A 13 -24.13 -50.34 19.14
CA ALA A 13 -22.76 -50.79 19.48
C ALA A 13 -21.73 -50.57 18.36
N ASP A 14 -22.16 -50.32 17.11
CA ASP A 14 -21.30 -50.11 15.96
C ASP A 14 -21.66 -48.81 15.24
N GLU A 15 -20.75 -47.85 15.32
CA GLU A 15 -20.91 -46.52 14.70
C GLU A 15 -21.16 -46.63 13.17
N LYS A 16 -20.52 -47.59 12.48
CA LYS A 16 -20.72 -47.77 11.05
C LYS A 16 -22.14 -48.21 10.71
N LEU A 17 -22.72 -49.12 11.53
CA LEU A 17 -24.10 -49.53 11.37
C LEU A 17 -25.07 -48.38 11.67
N LEU A 18 -24.80 -47.56 12.70
CA LEU A 18 -25.56 -46.37 13.01
C LEU A 18 -25.54 -45.37 11.86
N LEU A 19 -24.37 -45.04 11.34
CA LEU A 19 -24.22 -44.15 10.18
C LEU A 19 -24.88 -44.72 8.92
N GLY A 20 -24.88 -46.06 8.76
CA GLY A 20 -25.60 -46.74 7.68
C GLY A 20 -27.11 -46.50 7.75
N VAL A 21 -27.69 -46.62 8.91
CA VAL A 21 -29.13 -46.34 9.13
C VAL A 21 -29.47 -44.88 8.83
N ILE A 22 -28.66 -43.94 9.36
CA ILE A 22 -28.83 -42.50 9.11
C ILE A 22 -28.74 -42.19 7.62
N LYS A 23 -27.73 -42.74 6.94
CA LYS A 23 -27.56 -42.53 5.49
C LYS A 23 -28.77 -43.08 4.70
N LYS A 24 -29.30 -44.23 5.07
CA LYS A 24 -30.49 -44.81 4.43
C LYS A 24 -31.71 -43.93 4.58
N GLU A 25 -32.00 -43.48 5.81
CA GLU A 25 -33.14 -42.65 6.08
C GLU A 25 -33.06 -41.28 5.38
N ILE A 26 -31.86 -40.66 5.36
CA ILE A 26 -31.65 -39.40 4.63
C ILE A 26 -31.82 -39.59 3.13
N SER A 27 -31.30 -40.70 2.56
CA SER A 27 -31.46 -41.01 1.15
C SER A 27 -32.94 -41.22 0.76
N GLU A 28 -33.72 -41.92 1.58
CA GLU A 28 -35.15 -42.09 1.34
C GLU A 28 -35.91 -40.74 1.37
N ILE A 29 -35.52 -39.83 2.24
CA ILE A 29 -36.09 -38.48 2.27
C ILE A 29 -35.68 -37.70 1.04
N ALA A 30 -34.41 -37.78 0.63
CA ALA A 30 -33.92 -37.11 -0.56
C ALA A 30 -34.61 -37.61 -1.83
N ASP A 31 -34.80 -38.92 -1.97
CA ASP A 31 -35.50 -39.51 -3.12
C ASP A 31 -36.99 -39.11 -3.19
N LYS A 32 -37.61 -38.94 -2.02
CA LYS A 32 -39.03 -38.61 -1.94
C LYS A 32 -39.36 -37.12 -2.08
N TYR A 33 -38.48 -36.26 -1.61
CA TYR A 33 -38.73 -34.82 -1.50
C TYR A 33 -37.66 -33.94 -2.20
N GLY A 34 -36.60 -34.57 -2.70
CA GLY A 34 -35.56 -33.86 -3.45
C GLY A 34 -36.07 -33.40 -4.81
N ASP A 35 -35.78 -32.18 -5.16
CA ASP A 35 -36.01 -31.61 -6.48
C ASP A 35 -34.65 -31.36 -7.15
N ASP A 36 -34.67 -31.26 -8.47
CA ASP A 36 -33.51 -30.95 -9.26
C ASP A 36 -32.94 -29.58 -8.88
N ARG A 37 -31.63 -29.46 -9.01
CA ARG A 37 -30.95 -28.20 -8.73
C ARG A 37 -31.53 -27.07 -9.61
N ARG A 38 -32.05 -26.02 -8.98
CA ARG A 38 -32.65 -24.87 -9.67
C ARG A 38 -31.63 -23.88 -10.23
N SER A 39 -30.36 -23.94 -9.75
CA SER A 39 -29.26 -23.11 -10.22
C SER A 39 -28.33 -23.91 -11.13
N GLN A 40 -27.89 -23.35 -12.21
CA GLN A 40 -26.88 -23.94 -13.08
C GLN A 40 -25.48 -23.70 -12.51
N ILE A 41 -24.60 -24.69 -12.59
CA ILE A 41 -23.18 -24.53 -12.35
C ILE A 41 -22.57 -24.10 -13.69
N GLY A 42 -22.27 -22.82 -13.83
CA GLY A 42 -21.54 -22.28 -14.98
C GLY A 42 -20.14 -21.85 -14.57
N TYR A 43 -19.29 -21.62 -15.56
CA TYR A 43 -18.08 -20.85 -15.31
C TYR A 43 -18.51 -19.41 -14.97
N ASP A 44 -17.89 -18.82 -13.95
CA ASP A 44 -18.14 -17.43 -13.59
C ASP A 44 -17.59 -16.52 -14.70
N ILE A 45 -18.47 -16.12 -15.62
CA ILE A 45 -18.16 -15.22 -16.75
C ILE A 45 -18.13 -13.75 -16.24
N TYR A 46 -18.50 -13.52 -14.96
CA TYR A 46 -18.72 -12.20 -14.39
C TYR A 46 -17.76 -11.84 -13.25
N ASP A 47 -16.62 -12.53 -13.13
CA ASP A 47 -15.54 -12.03 -12.26
C ASP A 47 -14.81 -10.87 -12.94
N ILE A 48 -15.60 -9.89 -13.38
CA ILE A 48 -15.09 -8.62 -13.88
C ILE A 48 -14.66 -7.84 -12.65
N ASN A 49 -13.36 -7.78 -12.41
CA ASN A 49 -12.79 -6.88 -11.42
C ASN A 49 -13.11 -5.44 -11.84
N MET A 50 -13.42 -4.58 -10.87
CA MET A 50 -13.62 -3.15 -11.14
C MET A 50 -12.43 -2.54 -11.90
N GLU A 51 -11.25 -3.10 -11.74
CA GLU A 51 -10.03 -2.72 -12.45
C GLU A 51 -10.11 -2.97 -13.95
N ASP A 52 -10.79 -4.04 -14.39
CA ASP A 52 -10.95 -4.38 -15.82
C ASP A 52 -11.84 -3.39 -16.56
N LEU A 53 -12.68 -2.65 -15.84
CA LEU A 53 -13.54 -1.60 -16.39
C LEU A 53 -12.83 -0.24 -16.50
N ILE A 54 -11.68 -0.08 -15.87
CA ILE A 54 -10.92 1.17 -15.83
C ILE A 54 -9.78 1.08 -16.85
N PRO A 55 -9.68 1.98 -17.84
CA PRO A 55 -8.58 1.95 -18.80
C PRO A 55 -7.24 2.18 -18.09
N ASN A 56 -6.24 1.38 -18.47
CA ASN A 56 -4.88 1.57 -17.98
C ASN A 56 -4.18 2.64 -18.83
N GLU A 57 -4.12 3.85 -18.33
CA GLU A 57 -3.55 5.01 -19.02
C GLU A 57 -2.54 5.77 -18.14
N ASN A 58 -1.63 6.49 -18.80
CA ASN A 58 -0.70 7.33 -18.10
C ASN A 58 -1.42 8.49 -17.41
N THR A 59 -1.08 8.69 -16.16
CA THR A 59 -1.69 9.70 -15.31
C THR A 59 -0.65 10.42 -14.46
N ILE A 60 -0.95 11.67 -14.11
CA ILE A 60 -0.12 12.50 -13.24
C ILE A 60 -0.84 12.65 -11.91
N ILE A 61 -0.13 12.33 -10.83
CA ILE A 61 -0.56 12.54 -9.47
C ILE A 61 0.17 13.77 -8.93
N ALA A 62 -0.58 14.71 -8.40
CA ALA A 62 -0.03 15.89 -7.72
C ALA A 62 -0.51 15.89 -6.27
N MET A 63 0.41 16.11 -5.34
CA MET A 63 0.12 16.25 -3.91
C MET A 63 0.74 17.53 -3.38
N THR A 64 0.02 18.20 -2.48
CA THR A 64 0.50 19.42 -1.82
C THR A 64 0.98 19.12 -0.40
N SER A 65 1.78 20.03 0.17
CA SER A 65 2.31 19.92 1.54
C SER A 65 1.22 19.85 2.61
N LEU A 66 0.06 20.43 2.35
CA LEU A 66 -1.11 20.33 3.24
C LEU A 66 -1.94 19.06 3.01
N GLY A 67 -1.50 18.16 2.10
CA GLY A 67 -2.14 16.87 1.86
C GLY A 67 -3.34 16.92 0.92
N TYR A 68 -3.44 17.89 0.03
CA TYR A 68 -4.39 17.83 -1.08
C TYR A 68 -3.80 17.03 -2.23
N ILE A 69 -4.55 16.05 -2.72
CA ILE A 69 -4.12 15.15 -3.79
C ILE A 69 -5.13 15.13 -4.93
N LYS A 70 -4.64 14.96 -6.15
CA LYS A 70 -5.47 14.75 -7.32
C LYS A 70 -4.76 13.94 -8.39
N ARG A 71 -5.56 13.34 -9.28
CA ARG A 71 -5.13 12.66 -10.49
C ARG A 71 -5.51 13.49 -11.70
N MET A 72 -4.63 13.54 -12.69
CA MET A 72 -4.85 14.25 -13.94
C MET A 72 -4.35 13.41 -15.12
N THR A 73 -4.96 13.57 -16.28
CA THR A 73 -4.46 12.99 -17.52
C THR A 73 -3.20 13.73 -18.00
N VAL A 74 -2.29 13.00 -18.65
CA VAL A 74 -1.03 13.58 -19.17
C VAL A 74 -1.27 14.70 -20.17
N ASP A 75 -2.39 14.66 -20.91
CA ASP A 75 -2.75 15.68 -21.88
C ASP A 75 -2.88 17.10 -21.31
N ASN A 76 -3.06 17.22 -20.00
CA ASN A 76 -3.07 18.50 -19.30
C ASN A 76 -1.69 19.19 -19.27
N PHE A 77 -0.60 18.44 -19.52
CA PHE A 77 0.79 18.93 -19.44
C PHE A 77 1.46 18.87 -20.82
N LYS A 78 0.95 19.62 -21.78
CA LYS A 78 1.53 19.72 -23.12
C LYS A 78 2.85 20.49 -23.08
N SER A 79 3.82 19.99 -23.83
CA SER A 79 5.09 20.68 -24.06
C SER A 79 4.84 22.08 -24.64
N GLN A 80 5.51 23.08 -24.11
CA GLN A 80 5.44 24.47 -24.60
C GLN A 80 6.71 24.82 -25.38
N ASN A 81 6.52 25.62 -26.43
CA ASN A 81 7.62 26.15 -27.21
C ASN A 81 8.37 27.26 -26.45
N ARG A 82 9.54 27.67 -27.00
CA ARG A 82 10.37 28.75 -26.46
C ARG A 82 9.53 30.04 -26.29
N GLY A 83 9.52 30.60 -25.08
CA GLY A 83 8.68 31.77 -24.73
C GLY A 83 7.33 31.44 -24.10
N GLY A 84 7.00 30.16 -23.89
CA GLY A 84 5.83 29.77 -23.13
C GLY A 84 5.90 30.21 -21.65
N LYS A 85 4.76 30.64 -21.08
CA LYS A 85 4.68 31.16 -19.68
C LYS A 85 4.63 30.09 -18.62
N GLY A 86 4.81 28.80 -18.97
CA GLY A 86 4.61 27.67 -18.06
C GLY A 86 3.12 27.34 -17.86
N ILE A 87 2.86 26.24 -17.16
CA ILE A 87 1.51 25.74 -16.90
C ILE A 87 1.33 25.62 -15.38
N LYS A 88 0.28 26.24 -14.83
CA LYS A 88 -0.08 26.04 -13.42
C LYS A 88 -0.68 24.64 -13.26
N GLY A 89 -0.02 23.78 -12.48
CA GLY A 89 -0.41 22.39 -12.31
C GLY A 89 -1.54 22.16 -11.31
N MET A 90 -1.68 23.05 -10.32
CA MET A 90 -2.68 22.94 -9.26
C MET A 90 -2.98 24.32 -8.67
N GLN A 91 -4.21 24.50 -8.21
CA GLN A 91 -4.55 25.66 -7.39
C GLN A 91 -4.29 25.29 -5.92
N THR A 92 -3.41 26.03 -5.29
CA THR A 92 -3.07 25.88 -3.88
C THR A 92 -3.76 26.96 -3.03
N ILE A 93 -3.89 26.72 -1.73
CA ILE A 93 -4.30 27.72 -0.74
C ILE A 93 -3.08 28.62 -0.46
N GLU A 94 -3.30 29.72 0.21
CA GLU A 94 -2.25 30.57 0.76
C GLU A 94 -1.35 29.72 1.68
N GLU A 95 -0.03 29.82 1.53
CA GLU A 95 0.99 29.02 2.23
C GLU A 95 1.10 27.54 1.84
N ASP A 96 0.32 27.03 0.87
CA ASP A 96 0.42 25.66 0.37
C ASP A 96 1.20 25.61 -0.96
N TYR A 97 1.93 24.53 -1.20
CA TYR A 97 2.71 24.31 -2.43
C TYR A 97 2.64 22.84 -2.86
N ILE A 98 2.93 22.60 -4.11
CA ILE A 98 3.03 21.22 -4.63
C ILE A 98 4.34 20.63 -4.09
N GLU A 99 4.22 19.58 -3.31
CA GLU A 99 5.34 18.82 -2.74
C GLU A 99 5.76 17.68 -3.65
N ASP A 100 4.77 16.89 -4.09
CA ASP A 100 5.00 15.76 -4.97
C ASP A 100 4.25 15.89 -6.29
N LEU A 101 4.96 15.59 -7.38
CA LEU A 101 4.41 15.46 -8.72
C LEU A 101 5.01 14.23 -9.36
N LEU A 102 4.23 13.18 -9.55
CA LEU A 102 4.71 11.95 -10.15
C LEU A 102 3.86 11.52 -11.34
N MET A 103 4.50 10.87 -12.30
CA MET A 103 3.85 10.22 -13.44
C MET A 103 3.78 8.72 -13.19
N THR A 104 2.59 8.14 -13.36
CA THR A 104 2.33 6.72 -13.16
C THR A 104 1.24 6.26 -14.13
N THR A 105 0.74 5.02 -13.98
CA THR A 105 -0.47 4.57 -14.69
C THR A 105 -1.61 4.37 -13.71
N THR A 106 -2.84 4.39 -14.22
CA THR A 106 -4.06 4.24 -13.40
C THR A 106 -4.06 2.96 -12.58
N HIS A 107 -3.49 1.86 -13.09
CA HIS A 107 -3.47 0.56 -12.42
C HIS A 107 -2.29 0.34 -11.46
N HIS A 108 -1.29 1.23 -11.43
CA HIS A 108 -0.20 1.11 -10.47
C HIS A 108 -0.70 1.35 -9.04
N TYR A 109 -0.02 0.69 -8.10
CA TYR A 109 -0.19 1.01 -6.69
C TYR A 109 0.58 2.28 -6.33
N LEU A 110 0.02 3.03 -5.41
CA LEU A 110 0.69 4.13 -4.72
C LEU A 110 0.82 3.77 -3.25
N MET A 111 2.04 3.84 -2.76
CA MET A 111 2.37 3.65 -1.34
C MET A 111 2.59 5.02 -0.70
N PHE A 112 1.86 5.29 0.35
CA PHE A 112 1.95 6.53 1.13
C PHE A 112 2.57 6.22 2.48
N PHE A 113 3.73 6.77 2.73
CA PHE A 113 4.41 6.67 4.01
C PHE A 113 4.12 7.91 4.84
N THR A 114 3.95 7.72 6.15
CA THR A 114 3.59 8.82 7.05
C THR A 114 4.68 9.09 8.07
N ASN A 115 4.67 10.29 8.65
CA ASN A 115 5.59 10.69 9.71
C ASN A 115 5.54 9.77 10.94
N PHE A 116 4.42 9.05 11.14
CA PHE A 116 4.27 8.04 12.21
C PHE A 116 4.85 6.68 11.85
N GLY A 117 5.57 6.57 10.73
CA GLY A 117 6.19 5.32 10.29
C GLY A 117 5.19 4.27 9.80
N ARG A 118 4.02 4.70 9.33
CA ARG A 118 3.01 3.83 8.74
C ARG A 118 3.05 3.91 7.22
N VAL A 119 2.52 2.87 6.56
CA VAL A 119 2.34 2.83 5.11
C VAL A 119 0.91 2.47 4.77
N TYR A 120 0.34 3.16 3.81
CA TYR A 120 -0.96 2.91 3.19
C TYR A 120 -0.75 2.61 1.71
N ARG A 121 -1.64 1.82 1.11
CA ARG A 121 -1.58 1.47 -0.30
C ARG A 121 -2.95 1.56 -0.93
N ILE A 122 -3.03 2.28 -2.06
CA ILE A 122 -4.21 2.37 -2.91
C ILE A 122 -3.80 2.25 -4.37
N LYS A 123 -4.75 1.97 -5.24
CA LYS A 123 -4.56 2.06 -6.69
C LYS A 123 -4.63 3.52 -7.13
N ALA A 124 -3.85 3.89 -8.15
CA ALA A 124 -3.85 5.28 -8.64
C ALA A 124 -5.24 5.74 -9.14
N TYR A 125 -6.06 4.82 -9.68
CA TYR A 125 -7.43 5.14 -10.09
C TYR A 125 -8.37 5.45 -8.91
N GLU A 126 -8.05 5.05 -7.68
CA GLU A 126 -8.84 5.40 -6.49
C GLU A 126 -8.70 6.88 -6.11
N ILE A 127 -7.66 7.56 -6.62
CA ILE A 127 -7.52 9.01 -6.45
C ILE A 127 -8.48 9.71 -7.41
N PRO A 128 -9.35 10.61 -6.92
CA PRO A 128 -10.30 11.32 -7.76
C PRO A 128 -9.61 12.12 -8.87
N GLU A 129 -10.15 11.96 -10.07
CA GLU A 129 -9.73 12.78 -11.21
C GLU A 129 -10.21 14.21 -11.03
N ALA A 130 -9.35 15.16 -11.36
CA ALA A 130 -9.68 16.55 -11.21
C ALA A 130 -9.01 17.41 -12.28
N SER A 131 -9.64 18.53 -12.61
CA SER A 131 -9.11 19.46 -13.59
C SER A 131 -7.78 20.07 -13.12
N ARG A 132 -6.98 20.54 -14.07
CA ARG A 132 -5.69 21.16 -13.80
C ARG A 132 -5.76 22.31 -12.79
N THR A 133 -6.81 23.12 -12.84
CA THR A 133 -6.99 24.29 -11.97
C THR A 133 -7.66 23.98 -10.63
N SER A 134 -8.13 22.76 -10.39
CA SER A 134 -8.74 22.39 -9.12
C SER A 134 -7.70 22.15 -8.01
N ARG A 135 -8.14 22.23 -6.76
CA ARG A 135 -7.33 21.93 -5.56
C ARG A 135 -7.15 20.43 -5.33
N GLY A 136 -8.05 19.59 -5.85
CA GLY A 136 -8.09 18.16 -5.52
C GLY A 136 -8.83 17.86 -4.22
N THR A 137 -8.61 16.66 -3.69
CA THR A 137 -9.27 16.11 -2.49
C THR A 137 -8.25 15.98 -1.36
N ALA A 138 -8.66 16.26 -0.13
CA ALA A 138 -7.80 16.05 1.02
C ALA A 138 -7.52 14.55 1.21
N ILE A 139 -6.26 14.17 1.38
CA ILE A 139 -5.80 12.78 1.49
C ILE A 139 -6.46 12.03 2.66
N VAL A 140 -6.81 12.72 3.73
CA VAL A 140 -7.53 12.18 4.89
C VAL A 140 -8.92 11.63 4.55
N ASN A 141 -9.51 12.05 3.42
CA ASN A 141 -10.78 11.50 2.92
C ASN A 141 -10.59 10.21 2.13
N ILE A 142 -9.37 9.89 1.74
CA ILE A 142 -9.01 8.71 0.94
C ILE A 142 -8.36 7.66 1.82
N LEU A 143 -7.43 8.07 2.69
CA LEU A 143 -6.69 7.22 3.62
C LEU A 143 -7.18 7.44 5.06
N GLN A 144 -7.25 6.36 5.83
CA GLN A 144 -7.63 6.40 7.24
C GLN A 144 -6.45 6.84 8.11
N LEU A 145 -6.06 8.12 7.99
CA LEU A 145 -4.97 8.70 8.77
C LEU A 145 -5.40 8.98 10.20
N ASN A 146 -4.46 8.83 11.14
CA ASN A 146 -4.66 9.22 12.53
C ASN A 146 -4.57 10.76 12.69
N PRO A 147 -5.12 11.32 13.78
CA PRO A 147 -4.90 12.74 14.08
C PRO A 147 -3.40 13.08 14.17
N GLY A 148 -2.97 14.12 13.45
CA GLY A 148 -1.58 14.56 13.38
C GLY A 148 -0.69 13.75 12.41
N GLU A 149 -1.20 12.69 11.80
CA GLU A 149 -0.49 11.91 10.81
C GLU A 149 -0.44 12.65 9.46
N LYS A 150 0.77 12.79 8.90
CA LYS A 150 1.04 13.48 7.62
C LYS A 150 1.78 12.54 6.68
N ILE A 151 1.62 12.74 5.39
CA ILE A 151 2.39 12.01 4.38
C ILE A 151 3.81 12.55 4.33
N SER A 152 4.79 11.67 4.42
CA SER A 152 6.22 11.99 4.30
C SER A 152 6.81 11.57 2.95
N ALA A 153 6.20 10.57 2.28
CA ALA A 153 6.63 10.16 0.95
C ALA A 153 5.51 9.43 0.20
N MET A 154 5.51 9.58 -1.12
CA MET A 154 4.61 8.88 -2.03
C MET A 154 5.42 8.13 -3.09
N ILE A 155 5.25 6.80 -3.17
CA ILE A 155 6.03 5.94 -4.05
C ILE A 155 5.09 5.17 -4.98
N PRO A 156 5.25 5.31 -6.31
CA PRO A 156 4.53 4.48 -7.27
C PRO A 156 5.18 3.09 -7.35
N VAL A 157 4.36 2.05 -7.26
CA VAL A 157 4.79 0.65 -7.37
C VAL A 157 4.06 0.01 -8.53
N LYS A 158 4.81 -0.30 -9.57
CA LYS A 158 4.30 -1.07 -10.72
C LYS A 158 4.24 -2.55 -10.36
N ASP A 159 5.39 -3.08 -10.01
CA ASP A 159 5.60 -4.48 -9.66
C ASP A 159 6.45 -4.58 -8.40
N TYR A 160 6.23 -5.64 -7.62
CA TYR A 160 7.06 -5.94 -6.47
C TYR A 160 8.26 -6.76 -6.94
N GLU A 161 9.40 -6.11 -7.12
CA GLU A 161 10.66 -6.73 -7.55
C GLU A 161 11.54 -7.03 -6.34
N GLU A 162 12.05 -8.26 -6.23
CA GLU A 162 12.92 -8.67 -5.12
C GLU A 162 14.23 -7.87 -5.04
N SER A 163 14.70 -7.33 -6.17
CA SER A 163 15.90 -6.51 -6.26
C SER A 163 15.73 -5.09 -5.73
N LYS A 164 14.51 -4.65 -5.45
CA LYS A 164 14.21 -3.29 -4.96
C LYS A 164 13.99 -3.26 -3.47
N ASN A 165 14.59 -2.25 -2.85
CA ASN A 165 14.45 -1.96 -1.44
C ASN A 165 13.75 -0.61 -1.24
N LEU A 166 13.13 -0.46 -0.09
CA LEU A 166 12.69 0.82 0.43
C LEU A 166 13.70 1.27 1.48
N PHE A 167 14.33 2.39 1.20
CA PHE A 167 15.25 3.05 2.10
C PHE A 167 14.52 4.19 2.82
N MET A 168 14.56 4.18 4.13
CA MET A 168 13.82 5.09 5.01
C MET A 168 14.78 5.84 5.88
N VAL A 169 14.49 7.10 6.18
CA VAL A 169 15.25 7.92 7.12
C VAL A 169 14.32 8.63 8.09
N THR A 170 14.72 8.66 9.35
CA THR A 170 14.00 9.38 10.41
C THR A 170 14.67 10.69 10.74
N LYS A 171 13.94 11.56 11.41
CA LYS A 171 14.37 12.88 11.86
C LYS A 171 15.62 12.82 12.75
N THR A 172 15.75 11.78 13.58
CA THR A 172 16.88 11.58 14.49
C THR A 172 18.08 10.88 13.85
N GLY A 173 18.08 10.66 12.52
CA GLY A 173 19.22 10.09 11.81
C GLY A 173 19.26 8.56 11.78
N ILE A 174 18.17 7.90 12.14
CA ILE A 174 18.01 6.45 11.95
C ILE A 174 17.69 6.17 10.49
N VAL A 175 18.36 5.16 9.93
CA VAL A 175 18.08 4.66 8.58
C VAL A 175 17.66 3.21 8.62
N LYS A 176 16.85 2.84 7.66
CA LYS A 176 16.35 1.48 7.53
C LYS A 176 16.24 1.09 6.07
N LYS A 177 16.72 -0.12 5.74
CA LYS A 177 16.53 -0.77 4.45
C LYS A 177 15.65 -2.00 4.61
N THR A 178 14.62 -2.11 3.76
CA THR A 178 13.68 -3.24 3.78
C THR A 178 13.28 -3.57 2.34
N SER A 179 13.21 -4.87 2.00
CA SER A 179 12.72 -5.29 0.69
C SER A 179 11.29 -4.78 0.45
N ILE A 180 11.02 -4.30 -0.75
CA ILE A 180 9.68 -3.87 -1.16
C ILE A 180 8.65 -4.99 -1.06
N MET A 181 9.08 -6.26 -1.15
CA MET A 181 8.24 -7.45 -1.02
C MET A 181 7.53 -7.54 0.34
N GLU A 182 8.15 -7.03 1.42
CA GLU A 182 7.56 -6.98 2.76
C GLU A 182 6.28 -6.12 2.83
N TYR A 183 6.04 -5.30 1.79
CA TYR A 183 4.90 -4.39 1.69
C TYR A 183 3.89 -4.82 0.60
N SER A 184 4.01 -6.04 0.07
CA SER A 184 3.07 -6.57 -0.95
C SER A 184 1.63 -6.70 -0.43
N ASN A 185 1.44 -6.86 0.88
CA ASN A 185 0.13 -7.08 1.52
C ASN A 185 -0.24 -5.96 2.51
N VAL A 186 -0.24 -4.71 2.03
CA VAL A 186 -0.70 -3.56 2.84
C VAL A 186 -2.23 -3.49 2.81
N ARG A 187 -2.85 -3.45 3.99
CA ARG A 187 -4.31 -3.31 4.15
C ARG A 187 -4.73 -1.84 4.08
N LYS A 188 -6.02 -1.58 3.82
CA LYS A 188 -6.58 -0.22 3.74
C LYS A 188 -6.41 0.63 5.01
N ASN A 189 -6.38 -0.01 6.19
CA ASN A 189 -6.16 0.65 7.48
C ASN A 189 -4.68 0.93 7.79
N GLY A 190 -3.81 0.74 6.82
CA GLY A 190 -2.37 0.94 6.97
C GLY A 190 -1.65 -0.16 7.73
N LEU A 191 -0.34 -0.11 7.64
CA LEU A 191 0.58 -1.09 8.21
C LEU A 191 1.80 -0.36 8.78
N ALA A 192 2.40 -0.84 9.89
CA ALA A 192 3.65 -0.28 10.36
C ALA A 192 4.78 -0.55 9.36
N ALA A 193 5.42 0.50 8.86
CA ALA A 193 6.55 0.43 7.94
C ALA A 193 7.89 0.45 8.66
N ILE A 194 7.97 1.15 9.77
CA ILE A 194 9.12 1.25 10.66
C ILE A 194 8.62 1.46 12.08
N ASN A 195 9.32 0.92 13.07
CA ASN A 195 9.08 1.26 14.46
C ASN A 195 9.96 2.48 14.84
N LEU A 196 9.31 3.58 15.12
CA LEU A 196 9.96 4.82 15.52
C LEU A 196 10.27 4.80 17.03
N LYS A 197 11.33 5.54 17.43
CA LYS A 197 11.54 5.91 18.82
C LYS A 197 10.50 6.95 19.25
N GLU A 198 10.41 7.16 20.57
CA GLU A 198 9.63 8.25 21.13
C GLU A 198 10.16 9.59 20.58
N ASP A 199 9.26 10.46 20.18
CA ASP A 199 9.53 11.78 19.56
C ASP A 199 10.30 11.76 18.22
N ASP A 200 10.44 10.60 17.57
CA ASP A 200 11.03 10.51 16.23
C ASP A 200 9.96 10.49 15.14
N GLU A 201 10.30 10.98 13.97
CA GLU A 201 9.43 11.03 12.81
C GLU A 201 10.12 10.44 11.58
N LEU A 202 9.35 9.72 10.75
CA LEU A 202 9.81 9.32 9.42
C LEU A 202 9.78 10.54 8.50
N ILE A 203 10.94 10.91 7.95
CA ILE A 203 11.07 12.10 7.10
C ILE A 203 10.90 11.77 5.63
N GLU A 204 11.57 10.72 5.16
CA GLU A 204 11.57 10.39 3.74
C GLU A 204 11.73 8.89 3.49
N VAL A 205 11.18 8.43 2.36
CA VAL A 205 11.33 7.06 1.87
C VAL A 205 11.61 7.10 0.38
N LYS A 206 12.58 6.32 -0.06
CA LYS A 206 12.91 6.17 -1.50
C LYS A 206 13.09 4.71 -1.87
N THR A 207 12.82 4.40 -3.13
CA THR A 207 13.15 3.10 -3.71
C THR A 207 14.62 3.09 -4.10
N THR A 208 15.35 2.07 -3.66
CA THR A 208 16.77 1.88 -3.92
C THR A 208 17.06 0.49 -4.47
N ASP A 209 18.24 0.33 -5.03
CA ASP A 209 18.85 -0.94 -5.42
C ASP A 209 20.31 -0.98 -4.93
N GLU A 210 20.98 -2.12 -5.07
CA GLU A 210 22.34 -2.35 -4.55
C GLU A 210 23.39 -1.36 -5.05
N ASP A 211 23.16 -0.71 -6.19
CA ASP A 211 24.07 0.28 -6.78
C ASP A 211 23.81 1.72 -6.29
N SER A 212 22.77 1.92 -5.49
CA SER A 212 22.36 3.24 -5.03
C SER A 212 23.30 3.81 -3.97
N GLU A 213 23.64 5.09 -4.11
CA GLU A 213 24.30 5.89 -3.06
C GLU A 213 23.26 6.74 -2.34
N ILE A 214 23.40 6.84 -1.03
CA ILE A 214 22.48 7.56 -0.14
C ILE A 214 23.17 8.84 0.33
N PHE A 215 22.47 9.95 0.22
CA PHE A 215 22.87 11.25 0.75
C PHE A 215 21.87 11.68 1.82
N LEU A 216 22.34 11.97 3.02
CA LEU A 216 21.53 12.55 4.10
C LEU A 216 22.01 13.97 4.35
N VAL A 217 21.05 14.87 4.55
CA VAL A 217 21.33 16.30 4.81
C VAL A 217 20.61 16.71 6.08
N THR A 218 21.32 17.47 6.92
CA THR A 218 20.77 17.98 8.17
C THR A 218 20.42 19.46 8.09
N LYS A 219 19.62 19.92 9.04
CA LYS A 219 19.17 21.31 9.19
C LYS A 219 20.32 22.28 9.40
N LEU A 220 21.38 21.88 10.12
CA LEU A 220 22.56 22.70 10.36
C LEU A 220 23.60 22.61 9.22
N GLY A 221 23.26 21.93 8.10
CA GLY A 221 24.06 21.92 6.89
C GLY A 221 25.12 20.81 6.82
N MET A 222 25.04 19.82 7.70
CA MET A 222 25.89 18.62 7.59
C MET A 222 25.34 17.67 6.54
N CYS A 223 26.23 16.95 5.86
CA CYS A 223 25.86 15.96 4.85
C CYS A 223 26.75 14.74 4.96
N ILE A 224 26.17 13.56 4.78
CA ILE A 224 26.89 12.30 4.66
C ILE A 224 26.47 11.57 3.38
N ARG A 225 27.44 10.85 2.78
CA ARG A 225 27.22 9.97 1.64
C ARG A 225 27.75 8.57 1.98
N PHE A 226 26.96 7.55 1.69
CA PHE A 226 27.35 6.13 1.86
C PHE A 226 26.59 5.27 0.84
N LYS A 227 27.03 4.02 0.66
CA LYS A 227 26.37 3.08 -0.23
C LYS A 227 25.16 2.43 0.45
N GLU A 228 24.14 2.15 -0.33
CA GLU A 228 22.96 1.41 0.14
C GLU A 228 23.35 0.07 0.78
N THR A 229 24.39 -0.58 0.23
CA THR A 229 24.93 -1.85 0.72
C THR A 229 25.56 -1.79 2.11
N ASP A 230 25.96 -0.60 2.57
CA ASP A 230 26.51 -0.42 3.94
C ASP A 230 25.44 -0.59 5.01
N VAL A 231 24.17 -0.50 4.63
CA VAL A 231 23.02 -0.72 5.50
C VAL A 231 22.45 -2.12 5.27
N ARG A 232 22.45 -2.94 6.31
CA ARG A 232 21.88 -4.29 6.25
C ARG A 232 20.38 -4.26 5.98
N ASN A 233 19.89 -5.22 5.23
CA ASN A 233 18.46 -5.41 5.04
C ASN A 233 17.80 -5.88 6.34
N THR A 234 16.65 -5.32 6.68
CA THR A 234 15.93 -5.60 7.94
C THR A 234 14.45 -5.80 7.66
N GLY A 235 13.79 -6.57 8.52
CA GLY A 235 12.35 -6.80 8.41
C GLY A 235 11.52 -5.52 8.67
N ARG A 236 10.29 -5.55 8.23
CA ARG A 236 9.35 -4.43 8.24
C ARG A 236 9.20 -3.74 9.62
N THR A 237 9.12 -4.50 10.70
CA THR A 237 8.88 -3.99 12.06
C THR A 237 10.16 -3.60 12.83
N SER A 238 11.33 -3.56 12.18
CA SER A 238 12.57 -3.11 12.81
C SER A 238 12.61 -1.58 12.96
N MET A 239 13.44 -1.11 13.88
CA MET A 239 13.69 0.33 14.09
C MET A 239 14.72 0.89 13.10
N GLY A 240 15.61 0.05 12.55
CA GLY A 240 16.73 0.47 11.73
C GLY A 240 18.04 0.58 12.49
N VAL A 241 19.00 1.28 11.90
CA VAL A 241 20.36 1.52 12.41
C VAL A 241 20.68 3.01 12.36
N ILE A 242 21.68 3.46 13.09
CA ILE A 242 22.15 4.85 13.01
C ILE A 242 22.82 5.06 11.66
N GLY A 243 22.26 5.94 10.84
CA GLY A 243 22.82 6.36 9.55
C GLY A 243 23.72 7.58 9.69
N MET A 244 23.38 8.49 10.60
CA MET A 244 24.16 9.68 10.90
C MET A 244 24.04 10.04 12.38
N ASN A 245 25.16 10.34 13.02
CA ASN A 245 25.15 10.93 14.35
C ASN A 245 24.90 12.43 14.21
N LEU A 246 23.93 12.92 14.93
CA LEU A 246 23.53 14.33 14.91
C LEU A 246 24.06 15.05 16.15
N ASP A 247 24.43 16.30 15.97
CA ASP A 247 24.72 17.22 17.09
C ASP A 247 23.43 17.64 17.80
N ASP A 248 23.56 18.17 19.02
CA ASP A 248 22.43 18.63 19.81
C ASP A 248 21.63 19.73 19.06
N GLY A 249 20.35 19.47 18.86
CA GLY A 249 19.44 20.37 18.17
C GLY A 249 19.47 20.29 16.63
N ASP A 250 20.28 19.40 16.06
CA ASP A 250 20.25 19.09 14.62
C ASP A 250 19.23 18.00 14.29
N GLU A 251 18.76 17.99 13.06
CA GLU A 251 17.76 17.04 12.57
C GLU A 251 17.98 16.76 11.07
N ILE A 252 17.65 15.56 10.63
CA ILE A 252 17.62 15.25 9.20
C ILE A 252 16.44 15.99 8.56
N ILE A 253 16.70 16.68 7.46
CA ILE A 253 15.69 17.41 6.69
C ILE A 253 15.44 16.81 5.31
N GLY A 254 16.27 15.88 4.86
CA GLY A 254 16.07 15.25 3.55
C GLY A 254 17.08 14.15 3.24
N MET A 255 16.67 13.29 2.32
CA MET A 255 17.46 12.22 1.77
C MET A 255 17.42 12.26 0.26
N GLN A 256 18.57 12.05 -0.40
CA GLN A 256 18.64 11.88 -1.84
C GLN A 256 19.37 10.61 -2.19
N THR A 257 19.03 10.04 -3.34
CA THR A 257 19.67 8.84 -3.86
C THR A 257 20.26 9.14 -5.24
N ASN A 258 21.42 8.57 -5.52
CA ASN A 258 22.05 8.59 -6.84
C ASN A 258 22.39 7.17 -7.25
N LYS A 259 22.32 6.90 -8.55
CA LYS A 259 22.75 5.64 -9.17
C LYS A 259 24.09 5.83 -9.84
#